data_89864167851cb225eb863a7387a6db53
#
_entry.id   89864167851cb225eb863a7387a6db53
#
_cell.length_a   1.000
_cell.length_b   1.000
_cell.length_c   1.000
_cell.angle_alpha   90.00
_cell.angle_beta   90.00
_cell.angle_gamma   90.00
#
_symmetry.space_group_name_H-M   'P 1'
#
loop_
_entity.id
_entity.type
_entity.pdbx_description
1 polymer ?
#
loop_
_entity_poly.entity_id
_entity_poly.type
_entity_poly.pdbx_seq_one_letter_code
_entity_poly.pdbx_strand_id
1 'polypeptide(L)'
;YFPKMKRFAQEYVISEQDAENIVQDMFAELWEKREMFTCQTIRIAYLFTIIKNKCLNHLRHKTIALETTNKMQEEYNMTLRMNLDSLEAFEQHIFSDQDIEDLINWALDSLPTKCKEIFIMNKLEGKKQEQIATELNLSTNTVRNQISIAYKKLRNELKDYLPLWLFLFHCT
;
A
#
# COMPACT_ATOMS: atom_id res chain seq x y z
N TYR A 1 9.63 2.23 6.38
CA TYR A 1 8.83 1.62 5.29
C TYR A 1 8.88 0.09 5.29
N PHE A 2 10.00 -0.55 5.62
CA PHE A 2 10.13 -2.01 5.59
C PHE A 2 8.99 -2.78 6.30
N PRO A 3 8.61 -2.48 7.57
CA PRO A 3 7.52 -3.18 8.23
C PRO A 3 6.17 -3.02 7.53
N LYS A 4 5.94 -1.84 6.92
CA LYS A 4 4.71 -1.57 6.16
C LYS A 4 4.63 -2.42 4.90
N MET A 5 5.71 -2.45 4.13
CA MET A 5 5.78 -3.25 2.91
C MET A 5 5.63 -4.75 3.22
N LYS A 6 6.27 -5.23 4.29
CA LYS A 6 6.14 -6.63 4.73
C LYS A 6 4.68 -6.96 5.08
N ARG A 7 3.97 -6.09 5.82
CA ARG A 7 2.54 -6.29 6.10
C ARG A 7 1.70 -6.34 4.84
N PHE A 8 1.90 -5.40 3.92
CA PHE A 8 1.19 -5.43 2.64
C PHE A 8 1.43 -6.74 1.89
N ALA A 9 2.68 -7.17 1.78
CA ALA A 9 2.99 -8.45 1.15
C ALA A 9 2.32 -9.63 1.87
N GLN A 10 2.26 -9.62 3.21
CA GLN A 10 1.61 -10.67 4.02
C GLN A 10 0.08 -10.77 3.80
N GLU A 11 -0.59 -9.70 3.37
CA GLU A 11 -2.02 -9.76 3.01
C GLU A 11 -2.27 -10.59 1.74
N TYR A 12 -1.28 -10.70 0.86
CA TYR A 12 -1.41 -11.39 -0.42
C TYR A 12 -0.64 -12.70 -0.48
N VAL A 13 0.59 -12.75 0.04
CA VAL A 13 1.41 -13.97 0.08
C VAL A 13 1.29 -14.64 1.44
N ILE A 14 0.90 -15.91 1.44
CA ILE A 14 0.57 -16.67 2.66
C ILE A 14 1.81 -16.91 3.54
N SER A 15 2.99 -17.05 2.92
CA SER A 15 4.25 -17.31 3.62
C SER A 15 4.89 -16.02 4.11
N GLU A 16 5.16 -15.93 5.41
CA GLU A 16 5.89 -14.79 5.99
C GLU A 16 7.29 -14.65 5.39
N GLN A 17 7.97 -15.77 5.13
CA GLN A 17 9.29 -15.77 4.50
C GLN A 17 9.25 -15.23 3.07
N ASP A 18 8.24 -15.60 2.30
CA ASP A 18 8.05 -15.10 0.94
C ASP A 18 7.77 -13.58 0.95
N ALA A 19 6.95 -13.11 1.90
CA ALA A 19 6.71 -11.68 2.07
C ALA A 19 7.99 -10.90 2.41
N GLU A 20 8.83 -11.46 3.27
CA GLU A 20 10.10 -10.85 3.63
C GLU A 20 11.08 -10.81 2.45
N ASN A 21 11.21 -11.89 1.70
CA ASN A 21 12.05 -11.95 0.50
C ASN A 21 11.59 -10.93 -0.55
N ILE A 22 10.28 -10.84 -0.81
CA ILE A 22 9.70 -9.87 -1.74
C ILE A 22 10.07 -8.43 -1.35
N VAL A 23 10.01 -8.12 -0.05
CA VAL A 23 10.32 -6.77 0.43
C VAL A 23 11.82 -6.49 0.38
N GLN A 24 12.67 -7.46 0.67
CA GLN A 24 14.13 -7.32 0.52
C GLN A 24 14.50 -7.03 -0.93
N ASP A 25 13.96 -7.80 -1.88
CA ASP A 25 14.17 -7.58 -3.32
C ASP A 25 13.67 -6.22 -3.80
N MET A 26 12.53 -5.76 -3.24
CA MET A 26 12.01 -4.43 -3.52
C MET A 26 12.98 -3.33 -3.05
N PHE A 27 13.53 -3.44 -1.85
CA PHE A 27 14.47 -2.44 -1.34
C PHE A 27 15.80 -2.44 -2.09
N ALA A 28 16.27 -3.58 -2.56
CA ALA A 28 17.45 -3.64 -3.43
C ALA A 28 17.20 -2.87 -4.74
N GLU A 29 16.05 -3.06 -5.39
CA GLU A 29 15.67 -2.34 -6.61
C GLU A 29 15.51 -0.82 -6.36
N LEU A 30 14.92 -0.44 -5.24
CA LEU A 30 14.78 0.97 -4.85
C LEU A 30 16.13 1.65 -4.64
N TRP A 31 17.09 0.96 -4.06
CA TRP A 31 18.43 1.48 -3.85
C TRP A 31 19.14 1.80 -5.18
N GLU A 32 18.95 0.97 -6.17
CA GLU A 32 19.49 1.20 -7.52
C GLU A 32 18.88 2.43 -8.21
N LYS A 33 17.57 2.69 -7.96
CA LYS A 33 16.80 3.77 -8.60
C LYS A 33 16.60 5.01 -7.73
N ARG A 34 17.35 5.17 -6.64
CA ARG A 34 17.15 6.22 -5.61
C ARG A 34 17.12 7.66 -6.15
N GLU A 35 17.76 7.93 -7.27
CA GLU A 35 17.83 9.26 -7.87
C GLU A 35 16.53 9.71 -8.55
N MET A 36 15.60 8.79 -8.80
CA MET A 36 14.32 9.08 -9.46
C MET A 36 13.27 9.69 -8.52
N PHE A 37 13.52 9.70 -7.20
CA PHE A 37 12.51 10.10 -6.23
C PHE A 37 12.57 11.60 -5.92
N THR A 38 11.88 12.40 -6.70
CA THR A 38 11.85 13.88 -6.56
C THR A 38 10.73 14.37 -5.66
N CYS A 39 9.58 13.69 -5.62
CA CYS A 39 8.45 14.07 -4.78
C CYS A 39 7.90 12.89 -3.99
N GLN A 40 7.10 13.19 -2.94
CA GLN A 40 6.65 12.18 -1.99
C GLN A 40 5.53 11.30 -2.52
N THR A 41 4.63 11.86 -3.33
CA THR A 41 3.52 11.12 -3.94
C THR A 41 4.04 10.16 -5.00
N ILE A 42 5.00 10.60 -5.82
CA ILE A 42 5.69 9.75 -6.80
C ILE A 42 6.36 8.56 -6.10
N ARG A 43 7.04 8.82 -4.96
CA ARG A 43 7.66 7.73 -4.18
C ARG A 43 6.66 6.70 -3.70
N ILE A 44 5.48 7.15 -3.27
CA ILE A 44 4.44 6.27 -2.74
C ILE A 44 3.81 5.44 -3.85
N ALA A 45 3.46 6.06 -4.98
CA ALA A 45 2.94 5.38 -6.15
C ALA A 45 3.92 4.30 -6.63
N TYR A 46 5.19 4.65 -6.75
CA TYR A 46 6.25 3.75 -7.17
C TYR A 46 6.47 2.59 -6.19
N LEU A 47 6.50 2.86 -4.87
CA LEU A 47 6.61 1.82 -3.84
C LEU A 47 5.44 0.83 -3.93
N PHE A 48 4.23 1.35 -4.11
CA PHE A 48 3.04 0.52 -4.27
C PHE A 48 3.14 -0.35 -5.52
N THR A 49 3.51 0.22 -6.65
CA THR A 49 3.65 -0.51 -7.92
C THR A 49 4.65 -1.64 -7.81
N ILE A 50 5.84 -1.39 -7.27
CA ILE A 50 6.85 -2.45 -7.13
C ILE A 50 6.35 -3.57 -6.24
N ILE A 51 5.85 -3.26 -5.03
CA ILE A 51 5.42 -4.30 -4.10
C ILE A 51 4.24 -5.10 -4.65
N LYS A 52 3.26 -4.42 -5.29
CA LYS A 52 2.13 -5.06 -5.97
C LYS A 52 2.61 -6.01 -7.05
N ASN A 53 3.49 -5.56 -7.93
CA ASN A 53 3.99 -6.37 -9.05
C ASN A 53 4.79 -7.58 -8.57
N LYS A 54 5.61 -7.42 -7.52
CA LYS A 54 6.36 -8.54 -6.93
C LYS A 54 5.42 -9.57 -6.29
N CYS A 55 4.39 -9.14 -5.56
CA CYS A 55 3.36 -10.02 -5.01
C CYS A 55 2.60 -10.76 -6.13
N LEU A 56 2.18 -10.03 -7.16
CA LEU A 56 1.45 -10.57 -8.30
C LEU A 56 2.27 -11.66 -9.03
N ASN A 57 3.52 -11.37 -9.33
CA ASN A 57 4.43 -12.34 -9.97
C ASN A 57 4.63 -13.59 -9.09
N HIS A 58 4.82 -13.41 -7.78
CA HIS A 58 4.95 -14.52 -6.84
C HIS A 58 3.68 -15.40 -6.85
N LEU A 59 2.50 -14.80 -6.80
CA LEU A 59 1.21 -15.51 -6.82
C LEU A 59 1.03 -16.28 -8.14
N ARG A 60 1.31 -15.65 -9.28
CA ARG A 60 1.24 -16.31 -10.60
C ARG A 60 2.14 -17.55 -10.66
N HIS A 61 3.40 -17.41 -10.24
CA HIS A 61 4.34 -18.54 -10.21
C HIS A 61 3.86 -19.66 -9.29
N LYS A 62 3.35 -19.31 -8.12
CA LYS A 62 2.88 -20.30 -7.14
C LYS A 62 1.63 -21.02 -7.62
N THR A 63 0.69 -20.32 -8.22
CA THR A 63 -0.55 -20.92 -8.79
C THR A 63 -0.21 -21.90 -9.91
N ILE A 64 0.69 -21.54 -10.83
CA ILE A 64 1.14 -22.44 -11.91
C ILE A 64 1.83 -23.68 -11.34
N ALA A 65 2.72 -23.52 -10.36
CA ALA A 65 3.42 -24.64 -9.72
C ALA A 65 2.45 -25.63 -9.02
N LEU A 66 1.36 -25.13 -8.44
CA LEU A 66 0.36 -25.94 -7.76
C LEU A 66 -0.54 -26.70 -8.73
N GLU A 67 -0.90 -26.11 -9.87
CA GLU A 67 -1.67 -26.78 -10.92
C GLU A 67 -0.92 -27.99 -11.49
N THR A 68 0.41 -27.95 -11.49
CA THR A 68 1.27 -29.03 -11.97
C THR A 68 1.46 -30.17 -10.96
N THR A 69 1.26 -29.94 -9.67
CA THR A 69 1.64 -30.91 -8.63
C THR A 69 0.50 -31.71 -8.02
N ASN A 70 -0.77 -31.46 -8.36
CA ASN A 70 -1.97 -32.18 -7.89
C ASN A 70 -2.03 -32.44 -6.36
N LYS A 71 -1.28 -31.69 -5.55
CA LYS A 71 -1.14 -31.94 -4.12
C LYS A 71 -1.22 -30.63 -3.36
N MET A 72 -2.43 -30.15 -3.03
CA MET A 72 -2.55 -29.25 -1.87
C MET A 72 -3.99 -29.04 -1.44
N GLN A 73 -4.15 -28.62 -0.18
CA GLN A 73 -5.42 -28.33 0.45
C GLN A 73 -6.21 -27.31 -0.37
N GLU A 74 -7.45 -27.62 -0.70
CA GLU A 74 -8.34 -26.77 -1.53
C GLU A 74 -8.45 -25.33 -0.99
N GLU A 75 -8.46 -25.17 0.34
CA GLU A 75 -8.53 -23.87 1.00
C GLU A 75 -7.32 -22.98 0.69
N TYR A 76 -6.11 -23.54 0.69
CA TYR A 76 -4.88 -22.81 0.35
C TYR A 76 -4.90 -22.33 -1.11
N ASN A 77 -5.30 -23.21 -2.03
CA ASN A 77 -5.41 -22.88 -3.44
C ASN A 77 -6.47 -21.81 -3.69
N MET A 78 -7.60 -21.89 -2.98
CA MET A 78 -8.67 -20.90 -3.07
C MET A 78 -8.18 -19.52 -2.60
N THR A 79 -7.49 -19.45 -1.48
CA THR A 79 -6.93 -18.19 -0.95
C THR A 79 -5.92 -17.58 -1.92
N LEU A 80 -5.01 -18.37 -2.49
CA LEU A 80 -4.05 -17.90 -3.49
C LEU A 80 -4.74 -17.32 -4.73
N ARG A 81 -5.76 -18.01 -5.25
CA ARG A 81 -6.53 -17.52 -6.41
C ARG A 81 -7.29 -16.24 -6.10
N MET A 82 -7.96 -16.15 -4.95
CA MET A 82 -8.65 -14.92 -4.54
C MET A 82 -7.67 -13.73 -4.43
N ASN A 83 -6.49 -13.93 -3.87
CA ASN A 83 -5.48 -12.90 -3.77
C ASN A 83 -4.94 -12.49 -5.15
N LEU A 84 -4.70 -13.46 -6.03
CA LEU A 84 -4.29 -13.22 -7.41
C LEU A 84 -5.35 -12.40 -8.16
N ASP A 85 -6.61 -12.83 -8.13
CA ASP A 85 -7.73 -12.17 -8.81
C ASP A 85 -7.90 -10.72 -8.33
N SER A 86 -7.73 -10.48 -7.02
CA SER A 86 -7.81 -9.13 -6.45
C SER A 86 -6.74 -8.19 -6.99
N LEU A 87 -5.49 -8.66 -7.12
CA LEU A 87 -4.41 -7.84 -7.67
C LEU A 87 -4.52 -7.68 -9.18
N GLU A 88 -4.97 -8.69 -9.90
CA GLU A 88 -5.19 -8.63 -11.35
C GLU A 88 -6.36 -7.72 -11.71
N ALA A 89 -7.45 -7.75 -10.95
CA ALA A 89 -8.56 -6.82 -11.13
C ALA A 89 -8.11 -5.37 -10.94
N PHE A 90 -7.24 -5.09 -9.97
CA PHE A 90 -6.66 -3.77 -9.81
C PHE A 90 -5.80 -3.36 -11.01
N GLU A 91 -5.02 -4.29 -11.57
CA GLU A 91 -4.15 -4.04 -12.72
C GLU A 91 -4.93 -3.71 -14.00
N GLN A 92 -6.15 -4.25 -14.16
CA GLN A 92 -7.01 -3.95 -15.31
C GLN A 92 -7.55 -2.50 -15.33
N HIS A 93 -7.59 -1.84 -14.17
CA HIS A 93 -8.15 -0.49 -14.02
C HIS A 93 -7.08 0.60 -13.95
N ILE A 94 -5.83 0.23 -13.70
CA ILE A 94 -4.73 1.18 -13.50
C ILE A 94 -3.52 0.72 -14.32
N PHE A 95 -3.19 1.51 -15.35
CA PHE A 95 -2.21 1.13 -16.37
C PHE A 95 -0.80 1.66 -16.11
N SER A 96 -0.64 2.68 -15.27
CA SER A 96 0.66 3.34 -15.07
C SER A 96 0.88 3.83 -13.63
N ASP A 97 2.15 4.09 -13.28
CA ASP A 97 2.50 4.75 -12.02
C ASP A 97 1.87 6.13 -11.88
N GLN A 98 1.65 6.83 -13.00
CA GLN A 98 0.99 8.12 -13.05
C GLN A 98 -0.49 8.01 -12.66
N ASP A 99 -1.20 6.97 -13.10
CA ASP A 99 -2.60 6.75 -12.73
C ASP A 99 -2.73 6.51 -11.22
N ILE A 100 -1.76 5.81 -10.61
CA ILE A 100 -1.73 5.59 -9.16
C ILE A 100 -1.46 6.91 -8.42
N GLU A 101 -0.53 7.72 -8.92
CA GLU A 101 -0.22 9.02 -8.34
C GLU A 101 -1.44 9.94 -8.42
N ASP A 102 -2.09 10.01 -9.56
CA ASP A 102 -3.29 10.81 -9.77
C ASP A 102 -4.44 10.36 -8.87
N LEU A 103 -4.63 9.05 -8.71
CA LEU A 103 -5.62 8.47 -7.80
C LEU A 103 -5.33 8.82 -6.33
N ILE A 104 -4.07 8.74 -5.89
CA ILE A 104 -3.67 9.14 -4.54
C ILE A 104 -3.91 10.63 -4.33
N ASN A 105 -3.50 11.48 -5.28
CA ASN A 105 -3.69 12.92 -5.20
C ASN A 105 -5.17 13.29 -5.18
N TRP A 106 -5.98 12.70 -6.06
CA TRP A 106 -7.42 12.88 -6.08
C TRP A 106 -8.08 12.52 -4.74
N ALA A 107 -7.72 11.37 -4.18
CA ALA A 107 -8.25 10.95 -2.90
C ALA A 107 -7.83 11.89 -1.76
N LEU A 108 -6.58 12.35 -1.75
CA LEU A 108 -6.08 13.33 -0.78
C LEU A 108 -6.75 14.71 -0.93
N ASP A 109 -7.05 15.12 -2.16
CA ASP A 109 -7.73 16.39 -2.46
C ASP A 109 -9.20 16.40 -2.03
N SER A 110 -9.81 15.24 -1.83
CA SER A 110 -11.13 15.12 -1.22
C SER A 110 -11.16 15.54 0.26
N LEU A 111 -10.00 15.57 0.93
CA LEU A 111 -9.90 15.92 2.34
C LEU A 111 -9.96 17.44 2.56
N PRO A 112 -10.56 17.93 3.67
CA PRO A 112 -10.40 19.31 4.08
C PRO A 112 -8.93 19.67 4.29
N THR A 113 -8.52 20.89 3.96
CA THR A 113 -7.11 21.34 3.94
C THR A 113 -6.33 20.94 5.20
N LYS A 114 -6.84 21.26 6.38
CA LYS A 114 -6.21 20.90 7.67
C LYS A 114 -6.12 19.39 7.89
N CYS A 115 -7.14 18.65 7.48
CA CYS A 115 -7.19 17.20 7.58
C CYS A 115 -6.15 16.56 6.67
N LYS A 116 -6.04 17.04 5.41
CA LYS A 116 -5.03 16.62 4.44
C LYS A 116 -3.61 16.86 4.94
N GLU A 117 -3.32 18.08 5.45
CA GLU A 117 -2.03 18.46 6.01
C GLU A 117 -1.59 17.48 7.13
N ILE A 118 -2.45 17.30 8.14
CA ILE A 118 -2.19 16.42 9.27
C ILE A 118 -2.00 14.96 8.82
N PHE A 119 -2.81 14.51 7.85
CA PHE A 119 -2.71 13.16 7.31
C PHE A 119 -1.37 12.93 6.59
N ILE A 120 -0.95 13.88 5.75
CA ILE A 120 0.33 13.82 5.04
C ILE A 120 1.48 13.75 6.05
N MET A 121 1.53 14.66 7.03
CA MET A 121 2.56 14.68 8.07
C MET A 121 2.65 13.34 8.82
N ASN A 122 1.49 12.75 9.17
CA ASN A 122 1.47 11.51 9.93
C ASN A 122 1.80 10.27 9.08
N LYS A 123 1.14 10.12 7.93
CA LYS A 123 1.21 8.88 7.14
C LYS A 123 2.33 8.87 6.11
N LEU A 124 2.58 9.99 5.46
CA LEU A 124 3.57 10.08 4.39
C LEU A 124 4.94 10.53 4.93
N GLU A 125 4.97 11.48 5.85
CA GLU A 125 6.22 11.94 6.48
C GLU A 125 6.62 11.12 7.72
N GLY A 126 5.70 10.29 8.26
CA GLY A 126 5.96 9.43 9.39
C GLY A 126 6.07 10.14 10.74
N LYS A 127 5.60 11.39 10.83
CA LYS A 127 5.63 12.17 12.07
C LYS A 127 4.68 11.59 13.12
N LYS A 128 5.09 11.62 14.39
CA LYS A 128 4.25 11.22 15.51
C LYS A 128 3.17 12.28 15.77
N GLN A 129 2.03 11.86 16.30
CA GLN A 129 0.90 12.76 16.58
C GLN A 129 1.27 13.91 17.51
N GLU A 130 2.17 13.69 18.49
CA GLU A 130 2.67 14.69 19.41
C GLU A 130 3.52 15.76 18.69
N GLN A 131 4.35 15.35 17.73
CA GLN A 131 5.15 16.26 16.92
C GLN A 131 4.27 17.14 16.04
N ILE A 132 3.26 16.55 15.38
CA ILE A 132 2.30 17.28 14.57
C ILE A 132 1.50 18.28 15.42
N ALA A 133 1.07 17.86 16.60
CA ALA A 133 0.36 18.74 17.54
C ALA A 133 1.19 19.97 17.92
N THR A 134 2.49 19.78 18.19
CA THR A 134 3.42 20.87 18.51
C THR A 134 3.65 21.78 17.29
N GLU A 135 3.94 21.20 16.10
CA GLU A 135 4.22 21.98 14.88
C GLU A 135 3.02 22.83 14.42
N LEU A 136 1.81 22.30 14.55
CA LEU A 136 0.59 22.98 14.13
C LEU A 136 -0.12 23.76 15.26
N ASN A 137 0.46 23.78 16.46
CA ASN A 137 -0.15 24.37 17.66
C ASN A 137 -1.57 23.87 17.93
N LEU A 138 -1.75 22.54 17.88
CA LEU A 138 -3.00 21.84 18.11
C LEU A 138 -2.88 20.89 19.31
N SER A 139 -4.03 20.44 19.84
CA SER A 139 -4.02 19.32 20.80
C SER A 139 -3.77 17.99 20.09
N THR A 140 -3.09 17.06 20.74
CA THR A 140 -2.91 15.67 20.23
C THR A 140 -4.26 15.01 19.94
N ASN A 141 -5.29 15.33 20.72
CA ASN A 141 -6.64 14.83 20.49
C ASN A 141 -7.24 15.38 19.19
N THR A 142 -7.01 16.66 18.89
CA THR A 142 -7.41 17.26 17.60
C THR A 142 -6.72 16.57 16.44
N VAL A 143 -5.40 16.33 16.53
CA VAL A 143 -4.64 15.60 15.50
C VAL A 143 -5.21 14.21 15.30
N ARG A 144 -5.46 13.44 16.36
CA ARG A 144 -6.09 12.12 16.30
C ARG A 144 -7.44 12.12 15.61
N ASN A 145 -8.30 13.10 15.97
CA ASN A 145 -9.62 13.24 15.36
C ASN A 145 -9.52 13.55 13.85
N GLN A 146 -8.61 14.43 13.43
CA GLN A 146 -8.40 14.75 12.02
C GLN A 146 -7.91 13.52 11.23
N ILE A 147 -7.02 12.74 11.79
CA ILE A 147 -6.56 11.47 11.20
C ILE A 147 -7.75 10.50 11.05
N SER A 148 -8.60 10.36 12.08
CA SER A 148 -9.79 9.51 12.01
C SER A 148 -10.78 9.95 10.93
N ILE A 149 -10.98 11.26 10.76
CA ILE A 149 -11.81 11.82 9.69
C ILE A 149 -11.21 11.51 8.31
N ALA A 150 -9.89 11.69 8.16
CA ALA A 150 -9.19 11.34 6.92
C ALA A 150 -9.40 9.87 6.55
N TYR A 151 -9.23 8.95 7.50
CA TYR A 151 -9.46 7.51 7.28
C TYR A 151 -10.87 7.21 6.76
N LYS A 152 -11.90 7.80 7.39
CA LYS A 152 -13.29 7.56 6.98
C LYS A 152 -13.56 8.04 5.55
N LYS A 153 -13.08 9.24 5.21
CA LYS A 153 -13.26 9.79 3.86
C LYS A 153 -12.50 8.99 2.82
N LEU A 154 -11.22 8.78 3.02
CA LEU A 154 -10.38 8.05 2.07
C LEU A 154 -10.84 6.61 1.87
N ARG A 155 -11.41 5.97 2.92
CA ARG A 155 -12.01 4.64 2.80
C ARG A 155 -13.18 4.64 1.81
N ASN A 156 -14.01 5.67 1.81
CA ASN A 156 -15.12 5.77 0.88
C ASN A 156 -14.65 6.03 -0.56
N GLU A 157 -13.64 6.90 -0.72
CA GLU A 157 -13.10 7.24 -2.04
C GLU A 157 -12.34 6.06 -2.68
N LEU A 158 -11.60 5.30 -1.87
CA LEU A 158 -10.73 4.21 -2.35
C LEU A 158 -11.36 2.81 -2.18
N LYS A 159 -12.66 2.70 -1.90
CA LYS A 159 -13.34 1.41 -1.67
C LYS A 159 -13.20 0.43 -2.83
N ASP A 160 -13.19 0.94 -4.07
CA ASP A 160 -13.07 0.14 -5.30
C ASP A 160 -11.60 -0.16 -5.66
N TYR A 161 -10.65 0.38 -4.89
CA TYR A 161 -9.21 0.22 -5.06
C TYR A 161 -8.59 -0.44 -3.83
N LEU A 162 -9.12 -1.60 -3.44
CA LEU A 162 -8.75 -2.30 -2.21
C LEU A 162 -7.24 -2.50 -2.02
N PRO A 163 -6.44 -2.93 -3.04
CA PRO A 163 -5.00 -3.07 -2.87
C PRO A 163 -4.31 -1.77 -2.47
N LEU A 164 -4.67 -0.65 -3.09
CA LEU A 164 -4.12 0.66 -2.76
C LEU A 164 -4.56 1.13 -1.37
N TRP A 165 -5.82 0.86 -1.00
CA TRP A 165 -6.33 1.11 0.34
C TRP A 165 -5.53 0.35 1.40
N LEU A 166 -5.31 -0.94 1.23
CA LEU A 166 -4.52 -1.77 2.15
C LEU A 166 -3.09 -1.24 2.29
N PHE A 167 -2.46 -0.89 1.18
CA PHE A 167 -1.12 -0.31 1.18
C PHE A 167 -1.02 1.00 1.97
N LEU A 168 -1.98 1.91 1.79
CA LEU A 168 -1.95 3.22 2.45
C LEU A 168 -2.32 3.16 3.93
N PHE A 169 -3.23 2.26 4.33
CA PHE A 169 -3.89 2.34 5.63
C PHE A 169 -3.69 1.14 6.54
N HIS A 170 -3.58 -0.06 6.01
CA HIS A 170 -3.45 -1.26 6.86
C HIS A 170 -2.03 -1.45 7.37
N CYS A 171 -1.07 -0.84 6.73
CA CYS A 171 0.34 -0.89 7.08
C CYS A 171 0.74 0.16 8.15
N THR A 172 -0.11 0.42 9.13
CA THR A 172 0.18 1.39 10.20
C THR A 172 0.58 0.69 11.48
#